data_4622997c3eb4c97d5ebbdb257a7d5de6
#
_entry.id   4622997c3eb4c97d5ebbdb257a7d5de6
#
_cell.length_a   1.000
_cell.length_b   1.000
_cell.length_c   1.000
_cell.angle_alpha   90.00
_cell.angle_beta   90.00
_cell.angle_gamma   90.00
#
_symmetry.space_group_name_H-M   'P 1'
#
loop_
_entity.id
_entity.type
_entity.pdbx_description
1 polymer ?
#
loop_
_entity_poly.entity_id
_entity_poly.type
_entity_poly.pdbx_seq_one_letter_code
_entity_poly.pdbx_strand_id
1 'polypeptide(L)'
;MKHFKVVEEETDAIYLSEKELSTIHELDLSDDKQLEEIRDVFITGCFTGLRYSDLSTLSPEHIDLDNEIINLKQRKVHKAVIIPMIDYVPEILKKYNYDLPKIPRYIFNERVKELGRRAKLKQKIEVVRKKGKEREKRVYEKWEMISSH
;
A
#
# COMPACT_ATOMS: atom_id res chain seq x y z
N MET A 1 -24.33 16.28 -3.52
CA MET A 1 -23.57 16.87 -2.39
C MET A 1 -22.23 16.15 -2.28
N LYS A 2 -21.15 16.90 -2.28
CA LYS A 2 -19.81 16.34 -2.15
C LYS A 2 -19.48 16.15 -0.67
N HIS A 3 -19.09 14.93 -0.32
CA HIS A 3 -18.63 14.63 1.03
C HIS A 3 -17.11 14.70 1.10
N PHE A 4 -16.59 15.42 2.07
CA PHE A 4 -15.17 15.56 2.30
C PHE A 4 -14.80 14.83 3.59
N LYS A 5 -13.72 14.05 3.52
CA LYS A 5 -13.09 13.53 4.71
C LYS A 5 -12.00 14.51 5.14
N VAL A 6 -12.06 14.95 6.40
CA VAL A 6 -11.06 15.87 6.95
C VAL A 6 -9.94 15.05 7.59
N VAL A 7 -8.70 15.32 7.18
CA VAL A 7 -7.50 14.68 7.75
C VAL A 7 -6.60 15.78 8.29
N GLU A 8 -6.26 15.69 9.55
CA GLU A 8 -5.31 16.61 10.16
C GLU A 8 -3.86 16.19 9.85
N GLU A 9 -2.92 17.13 9.89
CA GLU A 9 -1.52 16.90 9.51
C GLU A 9 -0.87 15.74 10.25
N GLU A 10 -1.20 15.56 11.53
CA GLU A 10 -0.65 14.50 12.36
C GLU A 10 -1.18 13.11 12.01
N THR A 11 -2.22 13.05 11.18
CA THR A 11 -2.89 11.81 10.76
C THR A 11 -2.97 11.71 9.24
N ASP A 12 -1.82 11.78 8.58
CA ASP A 12 -1.74 11.72 7.11
C ASP A 12 -2.13 10.34 6.53
N ALA A 13 -2.45 9.37 7.38
CA ALA A 13 -2.85 8.05 6.93
C ALA A 13 -4.27 8.08 6.38
N ILE A 14 -4.43 7.70 5.12
CA ILE A 14 -5.73 7.41 4.52
C ILE A 14 -5.93 5.89 4.49
N TYR A 15 -7.16 5.50 4.69
CA TYR A 15 -7.53 4.09 4.68
C TYR A 15 -8.26 3.75 3.38
N LEU A 16 -7.83 2.67 2.75
CA LEU A 16 -8.53 2.09 1.61
C LEU A 16 -9.47 1.01 2.12
N SER A 17 -10.71 1.06 1.63
CA SER A 17 -11.70 0.03 1.95
C SER A 17 -11.35 -1.27 1.24
N GLU A 18 -11.92 -2.39 1.70
CA GLU A 18 -11.75 -3.68 1.03
C GLU A 18 -12.23 -3.62 -0.41
N LYS A 19 -13.32 -2.89 -0.68
CA LYS A 19 -13.84 -2.69 -2.02
C LYS A 19 -12.84 -1.94 -2.91
N GLU A 20 -12.21 -0.90 -2.38
CA GLU A 20 -11.19 -0.13 -3.10
C GLU A 20 -9.97 -0.99 -3.40
N LEU A 21 -9.51 -1.77 -2.43
CA LEU A 21 -8.39 -2.70 -2.62
C LEU A 21 -8.72 -3.78 -3.65
N SER A 22 -9.94 -4.30 -3.62
CA SER A 22 -10.41 -5.26 -4.62
C SER A 22 -10.40 -4.65 -6.01
N THR A 23 -10.87 -3.41 -6.15
CA THR A 23 -10.85 -2.68 -7.42
C THR A 23 -9.42 -2.53 -7.95
N ILE A 24 -8.49 -2.17 -7.08
CA ILE A 24 -7.06 -2.05 -7.45
C ILE A 24 -6.50 -3.41 -7.87
N HIS A 25 -6.81 -4.46 -7.13
CA HIS A 25 -6.34 -5.82 -7.44
C HIS A 25 -6.85 -6.30 -8.81
N GLU A 26 -8.07 -5.92 -9.18
CA GLU A 26 -8.71 -6.35 -10.41
C GLU A 26 -8.38 -5.49 -11.64
N LEU A 27 -7.58 -4.42 -11.48
CA LEU A 27 -7.18 -3.59 -12.60
C LEU A 27 -6.43 -4.41 -13.65
N ASP A 28 -6.78 -4.17 -14.91
CA ASP A 28 -6.01 -4.71 -16.04
C ASP A 28 -4.78 -3.82 -16.25
N LEU A 29 -3.62 -4.34 -15.88
CA LEU A 29 -2.34 -3.64 -15.99
C LEU A 29 -1.42 -4.32 -17.01
N SER A 30 -1.98 -5.05 -17.96
CA SER A 30 -1.21 -5.74 -18.99
C SER A 30 -0.41 -4.80 -19.87
N ASP A 31 -0.79 -3.53 -19.93
CA ASP A 31 -0.08 -2.48 -20.67
C ASP A 31 1.14 -1.90 -19.92
N ASP A 32 1.28 -2.19 -18.61
CA ASP A 32 2.33 -1.61 -17.79
C ASP A 32 2.78 -2.62 -16.71
N LYS A 33 3.79 -3.38 -17.04
CA LYS A 33 4.31 -4.43 -16.17
C LYS A 33 4.85 -3.89 -14.83
N GLN A 34 5.53 -2.74 -14.85
CA GLN A 34 6.04 -2.15 -13.62
C GLN A 34 4.90 -1.75 -12.70
N LEU A 35 3.83 -1.21 -13.25
CA LEU A 35 2.67 -0.83 -12.46
C LEU A 35 1.97 -2.07 -11.88
N GLU A 36 1.92 -3.16 -12.61
CA GLU A 36 1.41 -4.44 -12.11
C GLU A 36 2.23 -4.93 -10.92
N GLU A 37 3.55 -4.88 -11.02
CA GLU A 37 4.44 -5.26 -9.91
C GLU A 37 4.25 -4.36 -8.69
N ILE A 38 4.12 -3.05 -8.91
CA ILE A 38 3.86 -2.08 -7.85
C ILE A 38 2.52 -2.36 -7.18
N ARG A 39 1.48 -2.66 -7.95
CA ARG A 39 0.18 -3.05 -7.42
C ARG A 39 0.31 -4.27 -6.50
N ASP A 40 0.99 -5.29 -6.94
CA ASP A 40 1.10 -6.53 -6.19
C ASP A 40 1.86 -6.32 -4.87
N VAL A 41 2.93 -5.55 -4.89
CA VAL A 41 3.65 -5.16 -3.67
C VAL A 41 2.76 -4.32 -2.75
N PHE A 42 2.03 -3.37 -3.31
CA PHE A 42 1.13 -2.50 -2.55
C PHE A 42 0.02 -3.30 -1.85
N ILE A 43 -0.64 -4.19 -2.59
CA ILE A 43 -1.70 -5.05 -2.03
C ILE A 43 -1.14 -5.94 -0.92
N THR A 44 0.03 -6.53 -1.13
CA THR A 44 0.69 -7.34 -0.10
C THR A 44 0.94 -6.53 1.16
N GLY A 45 1.41 -5.29 1.02
CA GLY A 45 1.61 -4.39 2.15
C GLY A 45 0.33 -4.09 2.90
N CYS A 46 -0.76 -3.83 2.18
CA CYS A 46 -2.06 -3.52 2.78
C CYS A 46 -2.61 -4.69 3.60
N PHE A 47 -2.44 -5.91 3.14
CA PHE A 47 -2.99 -7.09 3.81
C PHE A 47 -2.06 -7.73 4.85
N THR A 48 -0.79 -7.33 4.86
CA THR A 48 0.17 -7.83 5.87
C THR A 48 0.46 -6.80 6.96
N GLY A 49 0.24 -5.52 6.68
CA GLY A 49 0.63 -4.44 7.57
C GLY A 49 2.13 -4.21 7.64
N LEU A 50 2.91 -4.86 6.78
CA LEU A 50 4.36 -4.70 6.75
C LEU A 50 4.76 -3.34 6.17
N ARG A 51 5.81 -2.76 6.74
CA ARG A 51 6.42 -1.55 6.18
C ARG A 51 7.10 -1.87 4.86
N TYR A 52 7.23 -0.86 4.02
CA TYR A 52 7.88 -1.02 2.72
C TYR A 52 9.28 -1.63 2.83
N SER A 53 10.06 -1.19 3.82
CA SER A 53 11.40 -1.72 4.05
C SER A 53 11.40 -3.22 4.39
N ASP A 54 10.38 -3.68 5.11
CA ASP A 54 10.25 -5.10 5.46
C ASP A 54 9.77 -5.91 4.26
N LEU A 55 8.84 -5.37 3.47
CA LEU A 55 8.42 -6.01 2.22
C LEU A 55 9.58 -6.22 1.27
N SER A 56 10.50 -5.26 1.20
CA SER A 56 11.66 -5.35 0.32
C SER A 56 12.66 -6.42 0.72
N THR A 57 12.61 -6.89 1.96
CA THR A 57 13.46 -7.98 2.45
C THR A 57 12.80 -9.34 2.44
N LEU A 58 11.50 -9.37 2.13
CA LEU A 58 10.74 -10.61 2.13
C LEU A 58 11.31 -11.59 1.09
N SER A 59 11.59 -12.81 1.53
CA SER A 59 12.17 -13.85 0.69
C SER A 59 11.54 -15.20 1.04
N PRO A 60 11.79 -16.26 0.24
CA PRO A 60 11.20 -17.58 0.50
C PRO A 60 11.45 -18.13 1.90
N GLU A 61 12.59 -17.80 2.51
CA GLU A 61 12.92 -18.28 3.86
C GLU A 61 11.95 -17.78 4.94
N HIS A 62 11.24 -16.68 4.68
CA HIS A 62 10.27 -16.12 5.61
C HIS A 62 8.88 -16.74 5.50
N ILE A 63 8.68 -17.60 4.52
CA ILE A 63 7.36 -18.15 4.20
C ILE A 63 7.24 -19.57 4.73
N ASP A 64 6.23 -19.79 5.55
CA ASP A 64 5.84 -21.11 6.02
C ASP A 64 4.55 -21.50 5.29
N LEU A 65 4.68 -22.33 4.27
CA LEU A 65 3.55 -22.75 3.44
C LEU A 65 2.59 -23.68 4.18
N ASP A 66 3.12 -24.52 5.07
CA ASP A 66 2.30 -25.48 5.80
C ASP A 66 1.33 -24.79 6.76
N ASN A 67 1.79 -23.73 7.41
CA ASN A 67 0.98 -22.96 8.35
C ASN A 67 0.38 -21.70 7.73
N GLU A 68 0.68 -21.41 6.47
CA GLU A 68 0.21 -20.24 5.73
C GLU A 68 0.52 -18.92 6.45
N ILE A 69 1.77 -18.79 6.92
CA ILE A 69 2.23 -17.60 7.64
C ILE A 69 3.52 -17.03 7.05
N ILE A 70 3.71 -15.75 7.31
CA ILE A 70 4.97 -15.06 7.10
C ILE A 70 5.62 -14.87 8.46
N ASN A 71 6.85 -15.33 8.63
CA ASN A 71 7.62 -15.18 9.85
C ASN A 71 8.83 -14.31 9.53
N LEU A 72 8.82 -13.06 9.97
CA LEU A 72 9.78 -12.05 9.58
C LEU A 72 10.22 -11.22 10.78
N LYS A 73 11.52 -10.91 10.86
CA LYS A 73 12.04 -9.95 11.82
C LYS A 73 12.00 -8.55 11.22
N GLN A 74 11.24 -7.64 11.83
CA GLN A 74 11.13 -6.26 11.37
C GLN A 74 12.46 -5.52 11.56
N ARG A 75 12.89 -4.80 10.52
CA ARG A 75 14.18 -4.11 10.52
C ARG A 75 14.23 -2.97 11.53
N LYS A 76 13.18 -2.15 11.58
CA LYS A 76 13.17 -0.93 12.40
C LYS A 76 13.10 -1.21 13.90
N VAL A 77 12.31 -2.19 14.31
CA VAL A 77 12.06 -2.49 15.73
C VAL A 77 12.73 -3.77 16.19
N HIS A 78 13.40 -4.49 15.30
CA HIS A 78 14.07 -5.77 15.55
C HIS A 78 13.17 -6.83 16.22
N LYS A 79 11.87 -6.74 15.96
CA LYS A 79 10.87 -7.64 16.53
C LYS A 79 10.44 -8.66 15.48
N ALA A 80 10.40 -9.93 15.88
CA ALA A 80 9.82 -10.97 15.04
C ALA A 80 8.31 -10.83 14.99
N VAL A 81 7.73 -10.94 13.80
CA VAL A 81 6.28 -10.93 13.60
C VAL A 81 5.86 -12.15 12.82
N ILE A 82 4.70 -12.67 13.18
CA ILE A 82 4.06 -13.78 12.48
C ILE A 82 2.76 -13.23 11.89
N ILE A 83 2.64 -13.29 10.57
CA ILE A 83 1.54 -12.70 9.83
C ILE A 83 0.85 -13.79 9.03
N PRO A 84 -0.47 -13.99 9.21
CA PRO A 84 -1.20 -14.94 8.37
C PRO A 84 -1.26 -14.42 6.93
N MET A 85 -1.10 -15.34 5.98
CA MET A 85 -1.28 -15.03 4.57
C MET A 85 -2.76 -15.17 4.24
N ILE A 86 -3.45 -14.03 4.11
CA ILE A 86 -4.88 -13.96 3.86
C ILE A 86 -5.18 -13.26 2.54
N ASP A 87 -6.41 -13.42 2.07
CA ASP A 87 -6.95 -12.75 0.88
C ASP A 87 -6.08 -12.93 -0.37
N TYR A 88 -5.54 -11.87 -0.92
CA TYR A 88 -4.74 -11.92 -2.16
C TYR A 88 -3.27 -12.28 -1.93
N VAL A 89 -2.81 -12.31 -0.69
CA VAL A 89 -1.39 -12.48 -0.37
C VAL A 89 -0.83 -13.82 -0.84
N PRO A 90 -1.48 -14.97 -0.58
CA PRO A 90 -0.96 -16.26 -1.04
C PRO A 90 -0.75 -16.32 -2.55
N GLU A 91 -1.73 -15.82 -3.31
CA GLU A 91 -1.70 -15.81 -4.77
C GLU A 91 -0.58 -14.91 -5.30
N ILE A 92 -0.45 -13.71 -4.74
CA ILE A 92 0.59 -12.76 -5.15
C ILE A 92 1.98 -13.32 -4.86
N LEU A 93 2.20 -13.84 -3.66
CA LEU A 93 3.51 -14.41 -3.30
C LEU A 93 3.87 -15.59 -4.20
N LYS A 94 2.92 -16.45 -4.51
CA LYS A 94 3.13 -17.59 -5.41
C LYS A 94 3.52 -17.10 -6.82
N LYS A 95 2.87 -16.06 -7.31
CA LYS A 95 3.15 -15.46 -8.63
C LYS A 95 4.62 -15.06 -8.78
N TYR A 96 5.24 -14.58 -7.71
CA TYR A 96 6.64 -14.12 -7.71
C TYR A 96 7.59 -15.14 -7.08
N ASN A 97 7.17 -16.39 -6.90
CA ASN A 97 7.97 -17.44 -6.26
C ASN A 97 8.47 -17.00 -4.87
N TYR A 98 7.62 -16.28 -4.13
CA TYR A 98 7.87 -15.80 -2.77
C TYR A 98 9.04 -14.81 -2.67
N ASP A 99 9.39 -14.18 -3.78
CA ASP A 99 10.40 -13.14 -3.87
C ASP A 99 9.80 -11.94 -4.62
N LEU A 100 9.25 -11.00 -3.84
CA LEU A 100 8.54 -9.85 -4.41
C LEU A 100 9.48 -8.95 -5.21
N PRO A 101 8.97 -8.27 -6.26
CA PRO A 101 9.76 -7.31 -7.02
C PRO A 101 10.37 -6.23 -6.12
N LYS A 102 11.62 -5.89 -6.38
CA LYS A 102 12.34 -4.84 -5.66
C LYS A 102 12.22 -3.54 -6.43
N ILE A 103 11.49 -2.59 -5.87
CA ILE A 103 11.21 -1.30 -6.50
C ILE A 103 11.73 -0.20 -5.59
N PRO A 104 12.53 0.75 -6.09
CA PRO A 104 12.96 1.88 -5.30
C PRO A 104 11.77 2.65 -4.73
N ARG A 105 11.86 3.05 -3.45
CA ARG A 105 10.73 3.69 -2.77
C ARG A 105 10.21 4.92 -3.49
N TYR A 106 11.10 5.74 -4.06
CA TYR A 106 10.68 6.95 -4.74
C TYR A 106 9.85 6.65 -6.00
N ILE A 107 10.22 5.60 -6.75
CA ILE A 107 9.44 5.15 -7.91
C ILE A 107 8.11 4.57 -7.45
N PHE A 108 8.13 3.77 -6.39
CA PHE A 108 6.91 3.18 -5.82
C PHE A 108 5.92 4.27 -5.42
N ASN A 109 6.37 5.25 -4.64
CA ASN A 109 5.49 6.33 -4.16
C ASN A 109 4.93 7.20 -5.27
N GLU A 110 5.70 7.40 -6.32
CA GLU A 110 5.24 8.14 -7.50
C GLU A 110 4.19 7.35 -8.27
N ARG A 111 4.47 6.10 -8.56
CA ARG A 111 3.64 5.30 -9.44
C ARG A 111 2.43 4.65 -8.76
N VAL A 112 2.47 4.43 -7.46
CA VAL A 112 1.32 3.87 -6.74
C VAL A 112 0.08 4.78 -6.84
N LYS A 113 0.29 6.08 -7.02
CA LYS A 113 -0.80 7.03 -7.24
C LYS A 113 -1.55 6.76 -8.53
N GLU A 114 -0.85 6.28 -9.55
CA GLU A 114 -1.46 5.88 -10.82
C GLU A 114 -2.46 4.74 -10.63
N LEU A 115 -2.19 3.83 -9.71
CA LEU A 115 -3.15 2.77 -9.37
C LEU A 115 -4.46 3.36 -8.86
N GLY A 116 -4.37 4.30 -7.93
CA GLY A 116 -5.54 4.97 -7.38
C GLY A 116 -6.31 5.74 -8.44
N ARG A 117 -5.60 6.40 -9.34
CA ARG A 117 -6.20 7.12 -10.47
C ARG A 117 -6.94 6.18 -11.41
N ARG A 118 -6.33 5.06 -11.79
CA ARG A 118 -6.95 4.04 -12.65
C ARG A 118 -8.14 3.36 -11.97
N ALA A 119 -8.07 3.20 -10.65
CA ALA A 119 -9.17 2.65 -9.85
C ALA A 119 -10.26 3.69 -9.56
N LYS A 120 -10.10 4.92 -10.06
CA LYS A 120 -11.05 6.02 -9.93
C LYS A 120 -11.33 6.41 -8.47
N LEU A 121 -10.30 6.43 -7.64
CA LEU A 121 -10.40 6.86 -6.24
C LEU A 121 -10.41 8.39 -6.16
N LYS A 122 -11.55 8.97 -6.52
CA LYS A 122 -11.70 10.43 -6.66
C LYS A 122 -12.37 11.10 -5.47
N GLN A 123 -12.53 10.42 -4.36
CA GLN A 123 -13.09 11.01 -3.15
C GLN A 123 -12.26 12.23 -2.72
N LYS A 124 -12.92 13.35 -2.47
CA LYS A 124 -12.25 14.57 -2.02
C LYS A 124 -11.85 14.44 -0.55
N ILE A 125 -10.62 14.78 -0.24
CA ILE A 125 -10.07 14.75 1.11
C ILE A 125 -9.50 16.14 1.41
N GLU A 126 -9.97 16.75 2.49
CA GLU A 126 -9.46 18.03 2.95
C GLU A 126 -8.36 17.79 3.96
N VAL A 127 -7.18 18.35 3.68
CA VAL A 127 -6.02 18.28 4.59
C VAL A 127 -5.79 19.64 5.18
N VAL A 128 -5.78 19.72 6.51
CA VAL A 128 -5.52 20.95 7.25
C VAL A 128 -4.12 20.86 7.84
N ARG A 129 -3.25 21.80 7.46
CA ARG A 129 -1.89 21.90 8.00
C ARG A 129 -1.74 23.17 8.79
N LYS A 130 -1.11 23.07 9.97
CA LYS A 130 -0.76 24.20 10.79
C LYS A 130 0.66 24.66 10.45
N LYS A 131 0.78 25.92 10.03
CA LYS A 131 2.10 26.59 9.92
C LYS A 131 2.11 27.75 10.91
N GLY A 132 2.72 27.54 12.09
CA GLY A 132 2.71 28.55 13.14
C GLY A 132 1.32 28.83 13.64
N LYS A 133 0.86 30.10 13.48
CA LYS A 133 -0.49 30.52 13.85
C LYS A 133 -1.51 30.37 12.73
N GLU A 134 -1.06 30.04 11.53
CA GLU A 134 -1.91 29.92 10.35
C GLU A 134 -2.28 28.46 10.07
N ARG A 135 -3.51 28.27 9.59
CA ARG A 135 -3.99 26.98 9.10
C ARG A 135 -4.10 27.05 7.60
N GLU A 136 -3.42 26.13 6.92
CA GLU A 136 -3.52 25.97 5.47
C GLU A 136 -4.44 24.78 5.17
N LYS A 137 -5.45 25.01 4.33
CA LYS A 137 -6.36 23.96 3.88
C LYS A 137 -6.09 23.64 2.42
N ARG A 138 -5.95 22.36 2.11
CA ARG A 138 -5.86 21.87 0.74
C ARG A 138 -6.81 20.70 0.54
N VAL A 139 -7.37 20.61 -0.67
CA VAL A 139 -8.27 19.52 -1.05
C VAL A 139 -7.57 18.65 -2.06
N TYR A 140 -7.51 17.36 -1.79
CA TYR A 140 -6.92 16.35 -2.66
C TYR A 140 -7.95 15.32 -3.07
N GLU A 141 -7.74 14.69 -4.21
CA GLU A 141 -8.43 13.45 -4.52
C GLU A 141 -7.70 12.29 -3.81
N LYS A 142 -8.43 11.27 -3.40
CA LYS A 142 -7.88 10.18 -2.59
C LYS A 142 -6.66 9.50 -3.22
N TRP A 143 -6.65 9.35 -4.55
CA TRP A 143 -5.53 8.74 -5.25
C TRP A 143 -4.22 9.51 -5.08
N GLU A 144 -4.30 10.85 -4.90
CA GLU A 144 -3.10 11.68 -4.74
C GLU A 144 -2.38 11.43 -3.41
N MET A 145 -3.08 10.85 -2.44
CA MET A 145 -2.56 10.63 -1.09
C MET A 145 -2.05 9.21 -0.85
N ILE A 146 -2.15 8.33 -1.83
CA ILE A 146 -1.66 6.97 -1.68
C ILE A 146 -0.13 6.95 -1.69
N SER A 147 0.48 6.22 -0.76
CA SER A 147 1.93 6.08 -0.66
C SER A 147 2.30 4.76 0.00
N SER A 148 3.60 4.57 0.27
CA SER A 148 4.12 3.38 0.95
C SER A 148 3.82 3.34 2.46
N HIS A 149 3.11 4.32 2.96
CA HIS A 149 2.72 4.39 4.37
C HIS A 149 1.36 3.77 4.63
#